data_1f8dc46ebfcc1d105713a8c3ddfee92d
#
_entry.id   1f8dc46ebfcc1d105713a8c3ddfee92d
#
_cell.length_a   1.000
_cell.length_b   1.000
_cell.length_c   1.000
_cell.angle_alpha   90.00
_cell.angle_beta   90.00
_cell.angle_gamma   90.00
#
_symmetry.space_group_name_H-M   'P 1'
#
loop_
_entity.id
_entity.type
_entity.pdbx_description
1 polymer ?
#
loop_
_entity_poly.entity_id
_entity_poly.type
_entity_poly.pdbx_seq_one_letter_code
_entity_poly.pdbx_strand_id
1 'polypeptide(L)'
;MPVLQMILIGFIVFSTVTLLYFVPIGMWIQGIVSLGIGRIRIVDLIRMRLRKISPRLVTDGVINLHKAGLEHITTDMLETHYLAGGNVQNIVSALIAADKASIKLPFETATAIDLAGRDVNEAVQTSVYPKVINAPKDGYLAAVAKDGIELKARARVTVRTNIPGLVGGATDDTII
;
A
#
# COMPACT_ATOMS: atom_id res chain seq x y z
N MET A 1 3.07 52.70 25.78
CA MET A 1 3.64 51.43 26.28
C MET A 1 2.63 50.27 26.29
N PRO A 2 1.38 50.39 26.78
CA PRO A 2 0.43 49.24 26.82
C PRO A 2 0.02 48.70 25.42
N VAL A 3 -0.12 49.59 24.45
CA VAL A 3 -0.57 49.17 23.09
C VAL A 3 0.47 48.29 22.41
N LEU A 4 1.75 48.62 22.54
CA LEU A 4 2.85 47.80 21.97
C LEU A 4 2.91 46.43 22.62
N GLN A 5 2.72 46.35 23.94
CA GLN A 5 2.68 45.08 24.66
C GLN A 5 1.47 44.22 24.23
N MET A 6 0.29 44.81 24.05
CA MET A 6 -0.88 44.09 23.53
C MET A 6 -0.67 43.53 22.12
N ILE A 7 -0.03 44.29 21.23
CA ILE A 7 0.31 43.85 19.87
C ILE A 7 1.30 42.68 19.94
N LEU A 8 2.31 42.79 20.78
CA LEU A 8 3.33 41.76 20.93
C LEU A 8 2.75 40.44 21.52
N ILE A 9 1.88 40.53 22.51
CA ILE A 9 1.13 39.39 23.06
C ILE A 9 0.24 38.75 21.99
N GLY A 10 -0.51 39.57 21.23
CA GLY A 10 -1.37 39.10 20.16
C GLY A 10 -0.57 38.38 19.07
N PHE A 11 0.61 38.90 18.69
CA PHE A 11 1.50 38.25 17.73
C PHE A 11 2.05 36.92 18.23
N ILE A 12 2.46 36.84 19.51
CA ILE A 12 2.94 35.60 20.13
C ILE A 12 1.83 34.55 20.17
N VAL A 13 0.61 34.93 20.59
CA VAL A 13 -0.54 34.01 20.65
C VAL A 13 -0.88 33.52 19.22
N PHE A 14 -0.95 34.42 18.25
CA PHE A 14 -1.22 34.06 16.87
C PHE A 14 -0.15 33.11 16.30
N SER A 15 1.13 33.41 16.53
CA SER A 15 2.25 32.57 16.11
C SER A 15 2.20 31.19 16.76
N THR A 16 1.89 31.13 18.07
CA THR A 16 1.76 29.85 18.81
C THR A 16 0.60 29.01 18.32
N VAL A 17 -0.57 29.62 18.09
CA VAL A 17 -1.74 28.92 17.55
C VAL A 17 -1.47 28.40 16.14
N THR A 18 -0.82 29.20 15.29
CA THR A 18 -0.43 28.80 13.94
C THR A 18 0.56 27.63 13.98
N LEU A 19 1.53 27.67 14.87
CA LEU A 19 2.51 26.61 15.05
C LEU A 19 1.87 25.32 15.55
N LEU A 20 0.96 25.38 16.52
CA LEU A 20 0.21 24.25 17.03
C LEU A 20 -0.72 23.63 15.97
N TYR A 21 -1.33 24.46 15.13
CA TYR A 21 -2.15 23.97 14.01
C TYR A 21 -1.30 23.26 12.94
N PHE A 22 -0.08 23.78 12.68
CA PHE A 22 0.80 23.23 11.65
C PHE A 22 1.54 21.96 12.10
N VAL A 23 1.81 21.81 13.39
CA VAL A 23 2.51 20.65 13.98
C VAL A 23 1.50 19.63 14.48
N PRO A 24 1.40 18.44 13.89
CA PRO A 24 0.47 17.39 14.32
C PRO A 24 1.01 16.67 15.57
N ILE A 25 0.99 17.36 16.72
CA ILE A 25 1.56 16.88 17.98
C ILE A 25 0.96 15.54 18.41
N GLY A 26 -0.37 15.35 18.21
CA GLY A 26 -1.04 14.09 18.54
C GLY A 26 -0.46 12.88 17.77
N MET A 27 -0.13 13.06 16.51
CA MET A 27 0.46 12.00 15.69
C MET A 27 1.92 11.73 16.09
N TRP A 28 2.66 12.75 16.48
CA TRP A 28 4.01 12.59 16.99
C TRP A 28 4.04 11.78 18.29
N ILE A 29 3.13 12.08 19.23
CA ILE A 29 2.97 11.32 20.48
C ILE A 29 2.59 9.86 20.17
N GLN A 30 1.65 9.63 19.26
CA GLN A 30 1.28 8.28 18.82
C GLN A 30 2.45 7.53 18.20
N GLY A 31 3.26 8.20 17.37
CA GLY A 31 4.49 7.64 16.80
C GLY A 31 5.51 7.24 17.87
N ILE A 32 5.75 8.10 18.86
CA ILE A 32 6.67 7.81 19.98
C ILE A 32 6.19 6.61 20.80
N VAL A 33 4.92 6.58 21.16
CA VAL A 33 4.34 5.50 21.98
C VAL A 33 4.37 4.17 21.24
N SER A 34 4.16 4.17 19.93
CA SER A 34 4.05 2.94 19.13
C SER A 34 5.40 2.42 18.60
N LEU A 35 6.33 3.30 18.26
CA LEU A 35 7.59 2.97 17.56
C LEU A 35 8.84 3.20 18.44
N GLY A 36 8.67 3.88 19.58
CA GLY A 36 9.78 4.33 20.43
C GLY A 36 10.34 5.70 20.03
N ILE A 37 11.11 6.29 20.95
CA ILE A 37 11.70 7.62 20.78
C ILE A 37 12.70 7.62 19.63
N GLY A 38 12.52 8.53 18.67
CA GLY A 38 13.50 8.82 17.61
C GLY A 38 13.21 8.23 16.22
N ARG A 39 12.22 7.35 16.04
CA ARG A 39 11.88 6.80 14.71
C ARG A 39 11.05 7.76 13.85
N ILE A 40 10.19 8.58 14.47
CA ILE A 40 9.45 9.65 13.78
C ILE A 40 9.78 10.97 14.46
N ARG A 41 10.41 11.89 13.72
CA ARG A 41 10.74 13.22 14.21
C ARG A 41 9.63 14.19 13.82
N ILE A 42 9.41 15.21 14.67
CA ILE A 42 8.44 16.30 14.36
C ILE A 42 8.78 16.96 13.02
N VAL A 43 10.08 17.13 12.73
CA VAL A 43 10.57 17.72 11.48
C VAL A 43 10.10 16.92 10.26
N ASP A 44 10.08 15.59 10.36
CA ASP A 44 9.62 14.74 9.25
C ASP A 44 8.12 14.92 8.99
N LEU A 45 7.30 15.04 10.04
CA LEU A 45 5.87 15.31 9.92
C LEU A 45 5.58 16.70 9.30
N ILE A 46 6.37 17.73 9.66
CA ILE A 46 6.26 19.06 9.07
C ILE A 46 6.66 18.99 7.59
N ARG A 47 7.76 18.30 7.26
CA ARG A 47 8.25 18.12 5.88
C ARG A 47 7.22 17.41 5.00
N MET A 48 6.59 16.33 5.51
CA MET A 48 5.49 15.64 4.83
C MET A 48 4.33 16.60 4.52
N ARG A 49 3.95 17.43 5.49
CA ARG A 49 2.85 18.38 5.32
C ARG A 49 3.16 19.45 4.27
N LEU A 50 4.40 19.95 4.24
CA LEU A 50 4.86 20.89 3.21
C LEU A 50 4.84 20.27 1.81
N ARG A 51 5.14 18.96 1.69
CA ARG A 51 5.08 18.21 0.43
C ARG A 51 3.68 17.74 0.05
N LYS A 52 2.64 18.15 0.81
CA LYS A 52 1.25 17.70 0.64
C LYS A 52 1.06 16.18 0.77
N ILE A 53 1.95 15.50 1.47
CA ILE A 53 1.81 14.11 1.85
C ILE A 53 0.90 14.05 3.07
N SER A 54 0.01 13.05 3.15
CA SER A 54 -0.77 12.81 4.35
C SER A 54 0.11 12.19 5.45
N PRO A 55 0.50 12.94 6.50
CA PRO A 55 1.38 12.40 7.53
C PRO A 55 0.75 11.22 8.26
N ARG A 56 -0.58 11.25 8.43
CA ARG A 56 -1.32 10.19 9.10
C ARG A 56 -1.19 8.86 8.37
N LEU A 57 -1.35 8.87 7.05
CA LEU A 57 -1.32 7.67 6.22
C LEU A 57 0.06 7.00 6.27
N VAL A 58 1.13 7.78 6.19
CA VAL A 58 2.50 7.28 6.25
C VAL A 58 2.84 6.80 7.67
N THR A 59 2.48 7.58 8.70
CA THR A 59 2.76 7.22 10.10
C THR A 59 2.02 5.93 10.51
N ASP A 60 0.73 5.81 10.20
CA ASP A 60 -0.05 4.61 10.49
C ASP A 60 0.51 3.40 9.72
N GLY A 61 0.97 3.60 8.49
CA GLY A 61 1.64 2.58 7.69
C GLY A 61 2.91 2.06 8.36
N VAL A 62 3.80 2.96 8.78
CA VAL A 62 5.05 2.59 9.48
C VAL A 62 4.76 1.88 10.81
N ILE A 63 3.77 2.36 11.58
CA ILE A 63 3.38 1.72 12.85
C ILE A 63 2.88 0.30 12.61
N ASN A 64 2.06 0.08 11.58
CA ASN A 64 1.53 -1.24 11.25
C ASN A 64 2.62 -2.21 10.78
N LEU A 65 3.55 -1.74 9.94
CA LEU A 65 4.70 -2.53 9.49
C LEU A 65 5.61 -2.90 10.66
N HIS A 66 5.90 -1.96 11.56
CA HIS A 66 6.69 -2.23 12.75
C HIS A 66 6.04 -3.27 13.67
N LYS A 67 4.73 -3.15 13.93
CA LYS A 67 3.96 -4.13 14.70
C LYS A 67 3.95 -5.52 14.06
N ALA A 68 4.08 -5.59 12.74
CA ALA A 68 4.20 -6.84 12.00
C ALA A 68 5.63 -7.41 11.97
N GLY A 69 6.63 -6.69 12.51
CA GLY A 69 8.04 -7.11 12.50
C GLY A 69 8.84 -6.67 11.26
N LEU A 70 8.23 -5.92 10.35
CA LEU A 70 8.86 -5.42 9.12
C LEU A 70 9.58 -4.08 9.36
N GLU A 71 10.61 -4.11 10.22
CA GLU A 71 11.30 -2.91 10.68
C GLU A 71 12.24 -2.27 9.63
N HIS A 72 12.58 -3.00 8.58
CA HIS A 72 13.47 -2.54 7.51
C HIS A 72 12.81 -1.52 6.59
N ILE A 73 11.47 -1.40 6.62
CA ILE A 73 10.74 -0.44 5.80
C ILE A 73 10.64 0.89 6.53
N THR A 74 11.25 1.91 5.95
CA THR A 74 11.38 3.24 6.57
C THR A 74 10.27 4.18 6.14
N THR A 75 10.10 5.27 6.90
CA THR A 75 9.18 6.35 6.57
C THR A 75 9.48 6.95 5.18
N ASP A 76 10.76 7.16 4.86
CA ASP A 76 11.18 7.74 3.57
C ASP A 76 10.78 6.85 2.37
N MET A 77 10.81 5.54 2.53
CA MET A 77 10.38 4.59 1.50
C MET A 77 8.88 4.74 1.18
N LEU A 78 8.04 4.85 2.23
CA LEU A 78 6.61 5.06 2.07
C LEU A 78 6.28 6.47 1.53
N GLU A 79 7.03 7.51 1.96
CA GLU A 79 6.89 8.86 1.40
C GLU A 79 7.18 8.88 -0.11
N THR A 80 8.28 8.24 -0.51
CA THR A 80 8.69 8.17 -1.92
C THR A 80 7.62 7.48 -2.76
N HIS A 81 7.07 6.38 -2.26
CA HIS A 81 6.00 5.67 -2.93
C HIS A 81 4.72 6.50 -3.04
N TYR A 82 4.34 7.20 -1.97
CA TYR A 82 3.20 8.12 -1.98
C TYR A 82 3.37 9.23 -3.02
N LEU A 83 4.57 9.85 -3.10
CA LEU A 83 4.88 10.90 -4.07
C LEU A 83 4.89 10.40 -5.52
N ALA A 84 5.22 9.13 -5.73
CA ALA A 84 5.13 8.48 -7.02
C ALA A 84 3.67 8.19 -7.46
N GLY A 85 2.68 8.47 -6.61
CA GLY A 85 1.26 8.25 -6.89
C GLY A 85 0.76 6.86 -6.49
N GLY A 86 1.55 6.09 -5.74
CA GLY A 86 1.20 4.76 -5.29
C GLY A 86 0.27 4.76 -4.06
N ASN A 87 -0.37 3.62 -3.82
CA ASN A 87 -1.28 3.40 -2.70
C ASN A 87 -0.55 2.80 -1.50
N VAL A 88 -0.11 3.67 -0.59
CA VAL A 88 0.62 3.27 0.64
C VAL A 88 -0.16 2.26 1.47
N GLN A 89 -1.48 2.42 1.60
CA GLN A 89 -2.29 1.54 2.44
C GLN A 89 -2.38 0.13 1.84
N ASN A 90 -2.50 0.03 0.52
CA ASN A 90 -2.51 -1.24 -0.19
C ASN A 90 -1.18 -1.99 -0.03
N ILE A 91 -0.05 -1.29 -0.23
CA ILE A 91 1.28 -1.88 -0.05
C ILE A 91 1.52 -2.36 1.38
N VAL A 92 1.19 -1.54 2.38
CA VAL A 92 1.37 -1.90 3.79
C VAL A 92 0.60 -3.18 4.13
N SER A 93 -0.67 -3.27 3.71
CA SER A 93 -1.47 -4.47 3.94
C SER A 93 -0.95 -5.69 3.18
N ALA A 94 -0.52 -5.51 1.92
CA ALA A 94 0.05 -6.57 1.10
C ALA A 94 1.37 -7.12 1.67
N LEU A 95 2.27 -6.25 2.13
CA LEU A 95 3.53 -6.65 2.75
C LEU A 95 3.31 -7.43 4.05
N ILE A 96 2.36 -6.98 4.89
CA ILE A 96 2.00 -7.69 6.12
C ILE A 96 1.38 -9.05 5.80
N ALA A 97 0.52 -9.13 4.80
CA ALA A 97 -0.11 -10.37 4.36
C ALA A 97 0.92 -11.35 3.78
N ALA A 98 1.86 -10.86 2.97
CA ALA A 98 2.94 -11.65 2.39
C ALA A 98 3.86 -12.23 3.47
N ASP A 99 4.24 -11.42 4.46
CA ASP A 99 5.07 -11.86 5.58
C ASP A 99 4.38 -12.98 6.38
N LYS A 100 3.10 -12.78 6.75
CA LYS A 100 2.31 -13.80 7.44
C LYS A 100 2.12 -15.10 6.65
N ALA A 101 2.09 -14.99 5.32
CA ALA A 101 2.01 -16.14 4.42
C ALA A 101 3.39 -16.75 4.10
N SER A 102 4.47 -16.21 4.66
CA SER A 102 5.86 -16.61 4.38
C SER A 102 6.24 -16.48 2.91
N ILE A 103 5.64 -15.50 2.22
CA ILE A 103 5.94 -15.16 0.84
C ILE A 103 7.00 -14.06 0.83
N LYS A 104 8.11 -14.31 0.12
CA LYS A 104 9.14 -13.27 -0.09
C LYS A 104 8.61 -12.20 -1.05
N LEU A 105 8.21 -11.07 -0.51
CA LEU A 105 7.79 -9.89 -1.27
C LEU A 105 8.68 -8.70 -0.90
N PRO A 106 9.76 -8.42 -1.66
CA PRO A 106 10.57 -7.22 -1.45
C PRO A 106 9.73 -5.95 -1.65
N PHE A 107 10.05 -4.90 -0.90
CA PHE A 107 9.35 -3.62 -1.00
C PHE A 107 9.37 -3.05 -2.42
N GLU A 108 10.52 -3.15 -3.11
CA GLU A 108 10.71 -2.68 -4.49
C GLU A 108 9.77 -3.39 -5.46
N THR A 109 9.58 -4.70 -5.29
CA THR A 109 8.66 -5.48 -6.13
C THR A 109 7.20 -5.08 -5.85
N ALA A 110 6.83 -4.91 -4.58
CA ALA A 110 5.49 -4.48 -4.20
C ALA A 110 5.15 -3.09 -4.77
N THR A 111 6.09 -2.14 -4.65
CA THR A 111 5.93 -0.78 -5.20
C THR A 111 5.85 -0.77 -6.72
N ALA A 112 6.64 -1.60 -7.41
CA ALA A 112 6.59 -1.73 -8.86
C ALA A 112 5.24 -2.27 -9.35
N ILE A 113 4.65 -3.26 -8.66
CA ILE A 113 3.34 -3.82 -8.97
C ILE A 113 2.24 -2.77 -8.80
N ASP A 114 2.25 -2.04 -7.67
CA ASP A 114 1.26 -1.01 -7.36
C ASP A 114 1.32 0.17 -8.35
N LEU A 115 2.53 0.65 -8.67
CA LEU A 115 2.74 1.72 -9.64
C LEU A 115 2.41 1.29 -11.08
N ALA A 116 2.46 -0.01 -11.38
CA ALA A 116 1.95 -0.56 -12.64
C ALA A 116 0.41 -0.63 -12.69
N GLY A 117 -0.29 -0.16 -11.65
CA GLY A 117 -1.76 -0.13 -11.56
C GLY A 117 -2.40 -1.48 -11.21
N ARG A 118 -1.63 -2.42 -10.65
CA ARG A 118 -2.12 -3.73 -10.23
C ARG A 118 -2.32 -3.78 -8.72
N ASP A 119 -3.32 -4.54 -8.26
CA ASP A 119 -3.56 -4.73 -6.84
C ASP A 119 -2.58 -5.75 -6.24
N VAL A 120 -1.66 -5.25 -5.41
CA VAL A 120 -0.65 -6.08 -4.73
C VAL A 120 -1.31 -7.03 -3.73
N ASN A 121 -2.37 -6.61 -3.05
CA ASN A 121 -3.11 -7.44 -2.12
C ASN A 121 -3.78 -8.61 -2.81
N GLU A 122 -4.44 -8.37 -3.94
CA GLU A 122 -5.05 -9.43 -4.74
C GLU A 122 -3.98 -10.43 -5.23
N ALA A 123 -2.83 -9.94 -5.66
CA ALA A 123 -1.71 -10.77 -6.08
C ALA A 123 -1.21 -11.69 -4.96
N VAL A 124 -1.05 -11.18 -3.74
CA VAL A 124 -0.65 -11.97 -2.57
C VAL A 124 -1.73 -12.98 -2.22
N GLN A 125 -3.01 -12.58 -2.18
CA GLN A 125 -4.12 -13.48 -1.90
C GLN A 125 -4.23 -14.62 -2.90
N THR A 126 -4.12 -14.34 -4.20
CA THR A 126 -4.19 -15.35 -5.26
C THR A 126 -2.95 -16.26 -5.26
N SER A 127 -1.83 -15.79 -4.74
CA SER A 127 -0.65 -16.64 -4.52
C SER A 127 -0.88 -17.64 -3.38
N VAL A 128 -1.59 -17.26 -2.32
CA VAL A 128 -1.92 -18.12 -1.17
C VAL A 128 -3.14 -19.01 -1.49
N TYR A 129 -4.18 -18.41 -2.05
CA TYR A 129 -5.44 -19.09 -2.41
C TYR A 129 -5.57 -19.17 -3.93
N PRO A 130 -5.32 -20.35 -4.52
CA PRO A 130 -5.42 -20.51 -5.96
C PRO A 130 -6.82 -20.15 -6.48
N LYS A 131 -6.88 -19.39 -7.57
CA LYS A 131 -8.12 -19.04 -8.24
C LYS A 131 -8.47 -20.13 -9.26
N VAL A 132 -9.73 -20.53 -9.29
CA VAL A 132 -10.22 -21.50 -10.28
C VAL A 132 -10.92 -20.75 -11.43
N ILE A 133 -10.41 -20.92 -12.62
CA ILE A 133 -10.93 -20.31 -13.85
C ILE A 133 -11.60 -21.40 -14.68
N ASN A 134 -12.81 -21.14 -15.16
CA ASN A 134 -13.48 -22.01 -16.12
C ASN A 134 -13.16 -21.54 -17.55
N ALA A 135 -12.80 -22.46 -18.42
CA ALA A 135 -12.56 -22.20 -19.83
C ALA A 135 -13.45 -23.12 -20.67
N PRO A 136 -14.37 -22.58 -21.47
CA PRO A 136 -14.78 -21.18 -21.57
C PRO A 136 -15.49 -20.66 -20.31
N LYS A 137 -15.55 -19.34 -20.13
CA LYS A 137 -16.21 -18.69 -18.97
C LYS A 137 -17.66 -19.16 -18.85
N ASP A 138 -18.37 -19.16 -19.99
CA ASP A 138 -19.76 -19.55 -20.08
C ASP A 138 -19.96 -20.72 -21.06
N GLY A 139 -20.77 -21.72 -20.64
CA GLY A 139 -21.13 -22.83 -21.48
C GLY A 139 -20.06 -23.90 -21.67
N TYR A 140 -20.00 -24.43 -22.90
CA TYR A 140 -19.09 -25.49 -23.32
C TYR A 140 -18.50 -25.13 -24.68
N LEU A 141 -17.27 -25.52 -24.93
CA LEU A 141 -16.72 -25.53 -26.28
C LEU A 141 -17.28 -26.74 -27.01
N ALA A 142 -18.03 -26.50 -28.07
CA ALA A 142 -18.61 -27.54 -28.86
C ALA A 142 -17.83 -27.72 -30.17
N ALA A 143 -17.47 -28.95 -30.50
CA ALA A 143 -16.83 -29.31 -31.76
C ALA A 143 -17.46 -30.60 -32.32
N VAL A 144 -17.69 -30.63 -33.60
CA VAL A 144 -18.20 -31.84 -34.28
C VAL A 144 -17.04 -32.68 -34.78
N ALA A 145 -16.97 -33.92 -34.33
CA ALA A 145 -15.98 -34.89 -34.78
C ALA A 145 -16.26 -35.32 -36.22
N LYS A 146 -15.26 -35.91 -36.87
CA LYS A 146 -15.37 -36.38 -38.28
C LYS A 146 -16.49 -37.36 -38.49
N ASP A 147 -16.89 -38.07 -37.44
CA ASP A 147 -17.98 -39.09 -37.44
C ASP A 147 -19.36 -38.46 -37.17
N GLY A 148 -19.48 -37.12 -37.15
CA GLY A 148 -20.74 -36.40 -36.90
C GLY A 148 -21.16 -36.30 -35.44
N ILE A 149 -20.35 -36.74 -34.50
CA ILE A 149 -20.61 -36.67 -33.05
C ILE A 149 -20.21 -35.30 -32.52
N GLU A 150 -21.16 -34.63 -31.83
CA GLU A 150 -20.87 -33.36 -31.13
C GLU A 150 -20.15 -33.62 -29.80
N LEU A 151 -18.94 -33.09 -29.68
CA LEU A 151 -18.15 -33.11 -28.44
C LEU A 151 -18.31 -31.79 -27.72
N LYS A 152 -18.67 -31.83 -26.43
CA LYS A 152 -18.73 -30.66 -25.55
C LYS A 152 -17.62 -30.76 -24.52
N ALA A 153 -16.73 -29.78 -24.50
CA ALA A 153 -15.63 -29.72 -23.57
C ALA A 153 -15.74 -28.48 -22.69
N ARG A 154 -15.37 -28.63 -21.43
CA ARG A 154 -15.19 -27.55 -20.48
C ARG A 154 -13.99 -27.89 -19.61
N ALA A 155 -13.02 -26.99 -19.54
CA ALA A 155 -11.86 -27.12 -18.69
C ALA A 155 -12.04 -26.26 -17.44
N ARG A 156 -11.50 -26.75 -16.33
CA ARG A 156 -11.39 -26.00 -15.08
C ARG A 156 -9.91 -25.92 -14.72
N VAL A 157 -9.35 -24.71 -14.75
CA VAL A 157 -7.93 -24.47 -14.55
C VAL A 157 -7.71 -23.78 -13.21
N THR A 158 -6.85 -24.33 -12.38
CA THR A 158 -6.45 -23.73 -11.12
C THR A 158 -5.16 -22.94 -11.35
N VAL A 159 -5.21 -21.64 -11.12
CA VAL A 159 -4.07 -20.72 -11.31
C VAL A 159 -3.60 -20.14 -9.98
N ARG A 160 -2.29 -19.91 -9.89
CA ARG A 160 -1.65 -19.18 -8.80
C ARG A 160 -0.88 -18.00 -9.37
N THR A 161 -0.87 -16.88 -8.66
CA THR A 161 -0.06 -15.72 -9.04
C THR A 161 1.41 -15.97 -8.76
N ASN A 162 2.25 -15.82 -9.77
CA ASN A 162 3.69 -15.76 -9.62
C ASN A 162 4.11 -14.29 -9.41
N ILE A 163 4.28 -13.88 -8.15
CA ILE A 163 4.56 -12.48 -7.78
C ILE A 163 5.80 -11.91 -8.48
N PRO A 164 6.96 -12.61 -8.56
CA PRO A 164 8.12 -12.12 -9.28
C PRO A 164 7.87 -11.89 -10.78
N GLY A 165 7.00 -12.69 -11.38
CA GLY A 165 6.64 -12.58 -12.80
C GLY A 165 5.48 -11.61 -13.08
N LEU A 166 4.89 -10.99 -12.06
CA LEU A 166 3.73 -10.13 -12.22
C LEU A 166 4.10 -8.77 -12.86
N VAL A 167 5.33 -8.33 -12.68
CA VAL A 167 5.86 -7.13 -13.33
C VAL A 167 6.07 -7.44 -14.80
N GLY A 168 5.19 -6.93 -15.68
CA GLY A 168 5.23 -7.19 -17.13
C GLY A 168 4.55 -8.48 -17.60
N GLY A 169 3.91 -9.26 -16.70
CA GLY A 169 3.17 -10.49 -17.07
C GLY A 169 1.76 -10.25 -17.60
N ALA A 170 1.17 -11.30 -18.17
CA ALA A 170 -0.20 -11.31 -18.68
C ALA A 170 -1.24 -11.23 -17.54
N THR A 171 -2.37 -10.59 -17.81
CA THR A 171 -3.53 -10.57 -16.92
C THR A 171 -4.39 -11.82 -17.11
N ASP A 172 -5.30 -12.09 -16.16
CA ASP A 172 -6.25 -13.21 -16.21
C ASP A 172 -7.03 -13.25 -17.54
N ASP A 173 -7.38 -12.08 -18.11
CA ASP A 173 -8.09 -11.96 -19.37
C ASP A 173 -7.26 -12.37 -20.61
N THR A 174 -5.94 -12.52 -20.47
CA THR A 174 -5.06 -12.94 -21.57
C THR A 174 -4.88 -14.47 -21.63
N ILE A 175 -5.32 -15.18 -20.57
CA ILE A 175 -5.17 -16.65 -20.44
C ILE A 175 -6.41 -17.38 -20.94
N ILE A 176 -7.51 -16.67 -21.20
CA ILE A 176 -8.77 -17.15 -21.73
C ILE A 176 -8.85 -16.82 -23.23
#